data_37e86761df57b19f796589958b5b9353
#
_entry.id   37e86761df57b19f796589958b5b9353
#
_cell.length_a   1.000
_cell.length_b   1.000
_cell.length_c   1.000
_cell.angle_alpha   90.00
_cell.angle_beta   90.00
_cell.angle_gamma   90.00
#
_symmetry.space_group_name_H-M   'P 1'
#
loop_
_entity.id
_entity.type
_entity.pdbx_description
1 polymer ?
#
loop_
_entity_poly.entity_id
_entity_poly.type
_entity_poly.pdbx_seq_one_letter_code
_entity_poly.pdbx_strand_id
1 'polypeptide(L)'
;MREKLELVSGTPGLSAAGPGSENVLMVHDRNRSPVATAVLPLLRHAATAVAVGRVGLGVAALVSPSVPARPWVGSSADELGAQVFGRALGARDLALGLGALAALRKAPSGPRPAGAWYAAGALSDALDVAVTAAAWPRLPRKTRWLIAASAGGAAIVGAAGTLAAVLE
;
A
#
# COMPACT_ATOMS: atom_id res chain seq x y z
N MET A 1 -53.17 39.69 27.84
CA MET A 1 -53.08 38.25 27.54
C MET A 1 -51.62 37.86 27.70
N ARG A 2 -51.27 37.27 28.85
CA ARG A 2 -49.88 36.85 29.16
C ARG A 2 -49.88 35.33 29.12
N GLU A 3 -49.19 34.76 28.14
CA GLU A 3 -49.01 33.32 28.02
C GLU A 3 -47.73 32.91 28.74
N LYS A 4 -47.87 32.00 29.70
CA LYS A 4 -46.81 31.45 30.52
C LYS A 4 -46.06 30.42 29.70
N LEU A 5 -44.76 30.61 29.49
CA LEU A 5 -43.83 29.58 29.06
C LEU A 5 -43.44 28.73 30.28
N GLU A 6 -43.91 27.49 30.33
CA GLU A 6 -43.39 26.46 31.24
C GLU A 6 -42.08 25.89 30.70
N LEU A 7 -41.03 26.08 31.49
CA LEU A 7 -39.74 25.41 31.30
C LEU A 7 -39.88 23.95 31.77
N VAL A 8 -39.92 23.01 30.81
CA VAL A 8 -39.75 21.60 31.13
C VAL A 8 -38.25 21.32 31.24
N SER A 9 -37.76 21.23 32.47
CA SER A 9 -36.41 20.74 32.77
C SER A 9 -36.40 19.22 32.66
N GLY A 10 -36.02 18.74 31.49
CA GLY A 10 -35.71 17.31 31.25
C GLY A 10 -34.25 17.06 31.57
N THR A 11 -33.94 16.48 32.72
CA THR A 11 -32.64 15.88 33.03
C THR A 11 -32.37 14.73 32.07
N PRO A 12 -31.25 14.72 31.36
CA PRO A 12 -30.87 13.53 30.60
C PRO A 12 -30.46 12.43 31.59
N GLY A 13 -31.28 11.40 31.68
CA GLY A 13 -30.95 10.19 32.40
C GLY A 13 -29.61 9.60 31.92
N LEU A 14 -28.67 9.48 32.84
CA LEU A 14 -27.51 8.62 32.72
C LEU A 14 -27.99 7.19 32.41
N SER A 15 -28.00 6.83 31.15
CA SER A 15 -28.16 5.42 30.73
C SER A 15 -26.93 4.68 31.20
N ALA A 16 -27.08 3.94 32.29
CA ALA A 16 -26.08 2.99 32.77
C ALA A 16 -25.81 2.00 31.64
N ALA A 17 -24.59 2.01 31.13
CA ALA A 17 -24.10 0.99 30.23
C ALA A 17 -24.23 -0.35 30.94
N GLY A 18 -25.14 -1.21 30.45
CA GLY A 18 -25.36 -2.53 31.03
C GLY A 18 -24.11 -3.40 30.91
N PRO A 19 -23.92 -4.41 31.78
CA PRO A 19 -22.74 -5.27 31.83
C PRO A 19 -22.53 -6.14 30.56
N GLY A 20 -23.35 -5.97 29.53
CA GLY A 20 -23.24 -6.67 28.26
C GLY A 20 -22.30 -6.04 27.23
N SER A 21 -22.02 -4.73 27.30
CA SER A 21 -21.21 -4.04 26.30
C SER A 21 -19.71 -4.33 26.43
N GLU A 22 -19.22 -4.53 27.64
CA GLU A 22 -17.81 -4.89 27.86
C GLU A 22 -17.48 -6.30 27.40
N ASN A 23 -18.43 -7.24 27.55
CA ASN A 23 -18.24 -8.63 27.09
C ASN A 23 -18.21 -8.75 25.57
N VAL A 24 -18.92 -7.92 24.82
CA VAL A 24 -18.91 -7.96 23.35
C VAL A 24 -17.56 -7.49 22.80
N LEU A 25 -16.95 -6.48 23.39
CA LEU A 25 -15.62 -5.99 22.99
C LEU A 25 -14.51 -7.01 23.32
N MET A 26 -14.59 -7.67 24.48
CA MET A 26 -13.61 -8.70 24.87
C MET A 26 -13.73 -9.99 24.06
N VAL A 27 -14.91 -10.33 23.55
CA VAL A 27 -15.10 -11.54 22.72
C VAL A 27 -14.51 -11.33 21.32
N HIS A 28 -14.56 -10.09 20.79
CA HIS A 28 -14.01 -9.80 19.45
C HIS A 28 -12.48 -9.90 19.41
N ASP A 29 -11.80 -9.56 20.48
CA ASP A 29 -10.33 -9.61 20.55
C ASP A 29 -9.78 -11.04 20.80
N ARG A 30 -10.57 -11.92 21.43
CA ARG A 30 -10.17 -13.33 21.70
C ARG A 30 -10.16 -14.23 20.46
N ASN A 31 -10.74 -13.81 19.34
CA ASN A 31 -10.91 -14.67 18.17
C ASN A 31 -9.85 -14.43 17.08
N ARG A 32 -8.91 -13.52 17.30
CA ARG A 32 -7.75 -13.37 16.39
C ARG A 32 -6.75 -14.49 16.67
N SER A 33 -6.46 -15.29 15.65
CA SER A 33 -5.45 -16.33 15.79
C SER A 33 -4.09 -15.70 16.16
N PRO A 34 -3.30 -16.36 17.04
CA PRO A 34 -1.96 -15.88 17.42
C PRO A 34 -1.06 -15.62 16.20
N VAL A 35 -1.26 -16.40 15.15
CA VAL A 35 -0.55 -16.24 13.87
C VAL A 35 -0.93 -14.91 13.18
N ALA A 36 -2.21 -14.57 13.14
CA ALA A 36 -2.65 -13.30 12.55
C ALA A 36 -2.05 -12.10 13.30
N THR A 37 -2.02 -12.15 14.63
CA THR A 37 -1.47 -11.08 15.48
C THR A 37 0.02 -10.84 15.22
N ALA A 38 0.79 -11.88 14.93
CA ALA A 38 2.23 -11.77 14.64
C ALA A 38 2.51 -11.40 13.18
N VAL A 39 1.72 -11.90 12.22
CA VAL A 39 1.98 -11.77 10.79
C VAL A 39 1.52 -10.42 10.24
N LEU A 40 0.38 -9.89 10.68
CA LEU A 40 -0.16 -8.61 10.17
C LEU A 40 0.82 -7.43 10.33
N PRO A 41 1.47 -7.20 11.48
CA PRO A 41 2.47 -6.13 11.61
C PRO A 41 3.65 -6.31 10.66
N LEU A 42 4.13 -7.54 10.47
CA LEU A 42 5.23 -7.83 9.55
C LEU A 42 4.86 -7.48 8.10
N LEU A 43 3.68 -7.88 7.66
CA LEU A 43 3.18 -7.54 6.31
C LEU A 43 3.06 -6.03 6.09
N ARG A 44 2.62 -5.30 7.11
CA ARG A 44 2.56 -3.82 7.05
C ARG A 44 3.93 -3.19 6.94
N HIS A 45 4.89 -3.64 7.73
CA HIS A 45 6.27 -3.14 7.63
C HIS A 45 6.88 -3.44 6.26
N ALA A 46 6.67 -4.65 5.73
CA ALA A 46 7.13 -5.02 4.40
C ALA A 46 6.49 -4.15 3.32
N ALA A 47 5.16 -3.95 3.36
CA ALA A 47 4.46 -3.07 2.41
C ALA A 47 4.91 -1.61 2.52
N THR A 48 5.19 -1.12 3.73
CA THR A 48 5.75 0.22 3.96
C THR A 48 7.16 0.34 3.38
N ALA A 49 8.00 -0.66 3.57
CA ALA A 49 9.34 -0.69 2.99
C ALA A 49 9.31 -0.68 1.46
N VAL A 50 8.38 -1.41 0.83
CA VAL A 50 8.16 -1.35 -0.61
C VAL A 50 7.72 0.06 -1.04
N ALA A 51 6.81 0.71 -0.30
CA ALA A 51 6.38 2.08 -0.62
C ALA A 51 7.54 3.08 -0.54
N VAL A 52 8.42 2.98 0.46
CA VAL A 52 9.65 3.79 0.57
C VAL A 52 10.59 3.50 -0.59
N GLY A 53 10.79 2.22 -0.93
CA GLY A 53 11.63 1.80 -2.06
C GLY A 53 11.13 2.38 -3.39
N ARG A 54 9.80 2.41 -3.61
CA ARG A 54 9.19 3.04 -4.79
C ARG A 54 9.48 4.54 -4.86
N VAL A 55 9.40 5.25 -3.75
CA VAL A 55 9.76 6.68 -3.71
C VAL A 55 11.22 6.86 -4.13
N GLY A 56 12.14 6.08 -3.57
CA GLY A 56 13.56 6.14 -3.92
C GLY A 56 13.82 5.81 -5.39
N LEU A 57 13.22 4.73 -5.89
CA LEU A 57 13.33 4.32 -7.30
C LEU A 57 12.71 5.37 -8.23
N GLY A 58 11.56 5.91 -7.87
CA GLY A 58 10.87 6.96 -8.62
C GLY A 58 11.72 8.22 -8.76
N VAL A 59 12.31 8.69 -7.67
CA VAL A 59 13.23 9.83 -7.67
C VAL A 59 14.46 9.53 -8.54
N ALA A 60 15.09 8.36 -8.36
CA ALA A 60 16.25 7.97 -9.15
C ALA A 60 15.94 7.93 -10.66
N ALA A 61 14.79 7.38 -11.05
CA ALA A 61 14.37 7.30 -12.44
C ALA A 61 14.01 8.68 -13.04
N LEU A 62 13.50 9.61 -12.25
CA LEU A 62 13.23 10.98 -12.70
C LEU A 62 14.52 11.76 -12.94
N VAL A 63 15.48 11.63 -12.02
CA VAL A 63 16.76 12.37 -12.07
C VAL A 63 17.70 11.75 -13.11
N SER A 64 17.89 10.43 -13.06
CA SER A 64 18.82 9.69 -13.91
C SER A 64 18.22 8.37 -14.37
N PRO A 65 17.31 8.37 -15.37
CA PRO A 65 16.52 7.21 -15.76
C PRO A 65 17.36 6.01 -16.24
N SER A 66 18.54 6.24 -16.79
CA SER A 66 19.43 5.18 -17.22
C SER A 66 19.98 4.36 -16.05
N VAL A 67 20.15 4.95 -14.86
CA VAL A 67 20.73 4.26 -13.70
C VAL A 67 19.86 3.06 -13.27
N PRO A 68 18.58 3.22 -12.94
CA PRO A 68 17.72 2.08 -12.60
C PRO A 68 17.36 1.21 -13.82
N ALA A 69 17.41 1.74 -15.05
CA ALA A 69 17.04 0.99 -16.25
C ALA A 69 18.17 0.06 -16.76
N ARG A 70 19.45 0.41 -16.55
CA ARG A 70 20.60 -0.38 -17.05
C ARG A 70 20.59 -1.85 -16.62
N PRO A 71 20.26 -2.22 -15.39
CA PRO A 71 20.14 -3.64 -15.03
C PRO A 71 19.08 -4.40 -15.84
N TRP A 72 18.10 -3.69 -16.42
CA TRP A 72 16.98 -4.27 -17.15
C TRP A 72 17.26 -4.40 -18.65
N VAL A 73 17.72 -3.30 -19.28
CA VAL A 73 17.83 -3.20 -20.73
C VAL A 73 19.27 -2.95 -21.20
N GLY A 74 20.25 -2.99 -20.31
CA GLY A 74 21.66 -2.80 -20.65
C GLY A 74 21.94 -1.40 -21.20
N SER A 75 22.74 -1.31 -22.26
CA SER A 75 23.11 -0.04 -22.91
C SER A 75 21.93 0.68 -23.57
N SER A 76 20.84 -0.02 -23.92
CA SER A 76 19.63 0.62 -24.43
C SER A 76 18.97 1.56 -23.44
N ALA A 77 19.34 1.52 -22.15
CA ALA A 77 18.90 2.49 -21.15
C ALA A 77 19.33 3.94 -21.49
N ASP A 78 20.34 4.13 -22.31
CA ASP A 78 20.86 5.45 -22.67
C ASP A 78 20.13 6.07 -23.89
N GLU A 79 19.27 5.29 -24.55
CA GLU A 79 18.47 5.77 -25.66
C GLU A 79 17.37 6.72 -25.19
N LEU A 80 17.07 7.75 -25.99
CA LEU A 80 16.10 8.78 -25.65
C LEU A 80 14.72 8.17 -25.30
N GLY A 81 14.25 7.23 -26.09
CA GLY A 81 12.98 6.54 -25.83
C GLY A 81 12.95 5.84 -24.49
N ALA A 82 13.99 5.07 -24.17
CA ALA A 82 14.11 4.38 -22.88
C ALA A 82 14.15 5.37 -21.69
N GLN A 83 14.85 6.49 -21.86
CA GLN A 83 14.90 7.54 -20.83
C GLN A 83 13.54 8.23 -20.59
N VAL A 84 12.77 8.51 -21.64
CA VAL A 84 11.41 9.06 -21.51
C VAL A 84 10.49 8.08 -20.79
N PHE A 85 10.47 6.82 -21.22
CA PHE A 85 9.68 5.78 -20.55
C PHE A 85 10.16 5.53 -19.12
N GLY A 86 11.47 5.54 -18.88
CA GLY A 86 12.05 5.41 -17.55
C GLY A 86 11.55 6.49 -16.59
N ARG A 87 11.48 7.76 -17.04
CA ARG A 87 10.90 8.86 -16.25
C ARG A 87 9.40 8.67 -15.99
N ALA A 88 8.65 8.22 -16.99
CA ALA A 88 7.22 7.95 -16.83
C ALA A 88 6.96 6.86 -15.77
N LEU A 89 7.73 5.77 -15.81
CA LEU A 89 7.70 4.71 -14.79
C LEU A 89 8.12 5.25 -13.42
N GLY A 90 9.15 6.10 -13.38
CA GLY A 90 9.60 6.74 -12.14
C GLY A 90 8.53 7.65 -11.53
N ALA A 91 7.82 8.44 -12.33
CA ALA A 91 6.71 9.26 -11.86
C ALA A 91 5.55 8.41 -11.31
N ARG A 92 5.23 7.29 -11.96
CA ARG A 92 4.26 6.31 -11.48
C ARG A 92 4.66 5.76 -10.10
N ASP A 93 5.89 5.29 -9.96
CA ASP A 93 6.37 4.70 -8.71
C ASP A 93 6.45 5.73 -7.58
N LEU A 94 6.86 6.95 -7.89
CA LEU A 94 6.84 8.06 -6.94
C LEU A 94 5.42 8.34 -6.44
N ALA A 95 4.44 8.42 -7.35
CA ALA A 95 3.03 8.67 -7.00
C ALA A 95 2.45 7.54 -6.14
N LEU A 96 2.69 6.27 -6.51
CA LEU A 96 2.22 5.10 -5.76
C LEU A 96 2.86 5.04 -4.36
N GLY A 97 4.17 5.27 -4.27
CA GLY A 97 4.90 5.27 -3.00
C GLY A 97 4.45 6.40 -2.08
N LEU A 98 4.39 7.63 -2.58
CA LEU A 98 3.93 8.79 -1.80
C LEU A 98 2.47 8.66 -1.38
N GLY A 99 1.59 8.16 -2.26
CA GLY A 99 0.19 7.90 -1.97
C GLY A 99 0.02 6.90 -0.82
N ALA A 100 0.75 5.79 -0.85
CA ALA A 100 0.75 4.80 0.23
C ALA A 100 1.25 5.39 1.56
N LEU A 101 2.38 6.12 1.55
CA LEU A 101 2.94 6.73 2.75
C LEU A 101 2.04 7.83 3.32
N ALA A 102 1.41 8.65 2.46
CA ALA A 102 0.46 9.67 2.90
C ALA A 102 -0.80 9.05 3.53
N ALA A 103 -1.30 7.95 2.95
CA ALA A 103 -2.44 7.22 3.48
C ALA A 103 -2.16 6.59 4.86
N LEU A 104 -0.93 6.13 5.10
CA LEU A 104 -0.51 5.61 6.41
C LEU A 104 -0.49 6.68 7.51
N ARG A 105 -0.29 7.96 7.15
CA ARG A 105 -0.27 9.08 8.11
C ARG A 105 -1.66 9.53 8.54
N LYS A 106 -2.69 9.21 7.77
CA LYS A 106 -4.08 9.56 8.11
C LYS A 106 -4.56 8.61 9.21
N ALA A 107 -5.05 9.18 10.31
CA ALA A 107 -5.49 8.42 11.49
C ALA A 107 -6.52 7.33 11.17
N PRO A 108 -6.51 6.22 11.91
CA PRO A 108 -7.28 5.01 11.61
C PRO A 108 -8.73 5.10 12.09
N SER A 109 -9.55 5.96 11.49
CA SER A 109 -10.99 6.03 11.79
C SER A 109 -11.87 5.56 10.62
N GLY A 110 -11.45 4.51 9.88
CA GLY A 110 -12.20 3.95 8.75
C GLY A 110 -11.43 2.86 8.00
N PRO A 111 -11.99 2.33 6.90
CA PRO A 111 -11.28 1.38 6.03
C PRO A 111 -9.94 2.00 5.63
N ARG A 112 -8.86 1.27 5.82
CA ARG A 112 -7.51 1.84 5.70
C ARG A 112 -7.20 2.28 4.28
N PRO A 113 -7.07 3.60 4.02
CA PRO A 113 -6.87 4.11 2.68
C PRO A 113 -5.54 3.63 2.04
N ALA A 114 -4.60 3.14 2.85
CA ALA A 114 -3.35 2.55 2.38
C ALA A 114 -3.55 1.27 1.55
N GLY A 115 -4.59 0.47 1.83
CA GLY A 115 -4.89 -0.76 1.11
C GLY A 115 -5.09 -0.55 -0.39
N ALA A 116 -5.80 0.50 -0.78
CA ALA A 116 -5.99 0.84 -2.19
C ALA A 116 -4.66 1.17 -2.91
N TRP A 117 -3.76 1.87 -2.24
CA TRP A 117 -2.45 2.19 -2.78
C TRP A 117 -1.54 0.96 -2.90
N TYR A 118 -1.60 0.05 -1.93
CA TYR A 118 -0.90 -1.22 -2.00
C TYR A 118 -1.43 -2.10 -3.13
N ALA A 119 -2.76 -2.15 -3.32
CA ALA A 119 -3.39 -2.88 -4.42
C ALA A 119 -2.98 -2.31 -5.78
N ALA A 120 -3.00 -0.99 -5.95
CA ALA A 120 -2.55 -0.32 -7.17
C ALA A 120 -1.07 -0.60 -7.47
N GLY A 121 -0.22 -0.59 -6.43
CA GLY A 121 1.19 -0.96 -6.54
C GLY A 121 1.37 -2.42 -6.95
N ALA A 122 0.68 -3.35 -6.31
CA ALA A 122 0.75 -4.77 -6.63
C ALA A 122 0.28 -5.07 -8.06
N LEU A 123 -0.80 -4.42 -8.51
CA LEU A 123 -1.27 -4.53 -9.89
C LEU A 123 -0.21 -4.02 -10.88
N SER A 124 0.41 -2.87 -10.60
CA SER A 124 1.48 -2.32 -11.42
C SER A 124 2.64 -3.29 -11.55
N ASP A 125 3.11 -3.88 -10.45
CA ASP A 125 4.20 -4.86 -10.46
C ASP A 125 3.83 -6.13 -11.20
N ALA A 126 2.58 -6.60 -11.06
CA ALA A 126 2.09 -7.77 -11.78
C ALA A 126 2.08 -7.53 -13.30
N LEU A 127 1.71 -6.33 -13.74
CA LEU A 127 1.77 -5.93 -15.14
C LEU A 127 3.22 -5.84 -15.63
N ASP A 128 4.13 -5.30 -14.84
CA ASP A 128 5.56 -5.26 -15.16
C ASP A 128 6.15 -6.66 -15.33
N VAL A 129 5.75 -7.62 -14.48
CA VAL A 129 6.11 -9.04 -14.62
C VAL A 129 5.54 -9.61 -15.90
N ALA A 130 4.28 -9.36 -16.23
CA ALA A 130 3.62 -9.87 -17.42
C ALA A 130 4.30 -9.36 -18.72
N VAL A 131 4.57 -8.05 -18.79
CA VAL A 131 5.30 -7.45 -19.94
C VAL A 131 6.71 -8.01 -20.05
N THR A 132 7.40 -8.18 -18.92
CA THR A 132 8.74 -8.80 -18.89
C THR A 132 8.71 -10.24 -19.36
N ALA A 133 7.71 -11.01 -18.94
CA ALA A 133 7.52 -12.39 -19.38
C ALA A 133 7.27 -12.47 -20.90
N ALA A 134 6.48 -11.56 -21.45
CA ALA A 134 6.27 -11.46 -22.89
C ALA A 134 7.56 -11.15 -23.67
N ALA A 135 8.45 -10.35 -23.08
CA ALA A 135 9.76 -10.02 -23.67
C ALA A 135 10.85 -11.06 -23.36
N TRP A 136 10.55 -12.08 -22.54
CA TRP A 136 11.52 -13.04 -21.98
C TRP A 136 12.58 -13.56 -22.96
N PRO A 137 12.23 -14.01 -24.18
CA PRO A 137 13.23 -14.54 -25.11
C PRO A 137 14.27 -13.51 -25.58
N ARG A 138 13.94 -12.22 -25.52
CA ARG A 138 14.78 -11.11 -25.99
C ARG A 138 15.64 -10.49 -24.88
N LEU A 139 15.35 -10.79 -23.61
CA LEU A 139 16.06 -10.21 -22.47
C LEU A 139 17.33 -11.03 -22.13
N PRO A 140 18.41 -10.38 -21.66
CA PRO A 140 19.59 -11.06 -21.14
C PRO A 140 19.24 -11.98 -19.96
N ARG A 141 19.90 -13.15 -19.84
CA ARG A 141 19.57 -14.15 -18.81
C ARG A 141 19.59 -13.60 -17.38
N LYS A 142 20.60 -12.78 -17.04
CA LYS A 142 20.72 -12.19 -15.70
C LYS A 142 19.57 -11.23 -15.39
N THR A 143 19.16 -10.45 -16.36
CA THR A 143 18.05 -9.47 -16.27
C THR A 143 16.73 -10.16 -15.99
N ARG A 144 16.43 -11.28 -16.64
CA ARG A 144 15.15 -12.01 -16.49
C ARG A 144 14.87 -12.34 -15.02
N TRP A 145 15.85 -12.92 -14.34
CA TRP A 145 15.70 -13.32 -12.94
C TRP A 145 15.67 -12.13 -11.98
N LEU A 146 16.44 -11.08 -12.26
CA LEU A 146 16.41 -9.87 -11.45
C LEU A 146 15.02 -9.23 -11.45
N ILE A 147 14.40 -9.10 -12.63
CA ILE A 147 13.07 -8.52 -12.78
C ILE A 147 12.01 -9.42 -12.15
N ALA A 148 12.05 -10.73 -12.45
CA ALA A 148 11.10 -11.67 -11.88
C ALA A 148 11.13 -11.65 -10.33
N ALA A 149 12.31 -11.56 -9.74
CA ALA A 149 12.47 -11.51 -8.29
C ALA A 149 12.03 -10.16 -7.71
N SER A 150 12.40 -9.03 -8.33
CA SER A 150 12.10 -7.69 -7.77
C SER A 150 10.62 -7.33 -7.93
N ALA A 151 10.09 -7.39 -9.15
CA ALA A 151 8.70 -7.02 -9.40
C ALA A 151 7.73 -8.09 -8.87
N GLY A 152 8.06 -9.38 -9.02
CA GLY A 152 7.25 -10.47 -8.45
C GLY A 152 7.21 -10.41 -6.91
N GLY A 153 8.35 -10.16 -6.27
CA GLY A 153 8.42 -9.97 -4.83
C GLY A 153 7.61 -8.77 -4.36
N ALA A 154 7.72 -7.63 -5.04
CA ALA A 154 6.96 -6.43 -4.71
C ALA A 154 5.45 -6.62 -4.92
N ALA A 155 5.03 -7.32 -5.98
CA ALA A 155 3.63 -7.67 -6.21
C ALA A 155 3.04 -8.51 -5.07
N ILE A 156 3.77 -9.55 -4.63
CA ILE A 156 3.34 -10.40 -3.51
C ILE A 156 3.23 -9.60 -2.21
N VAL A 157 4.25 -8.80 -1.88
CA VAL A 157 4.24 -7.97 -0.66
C VAL A 157 3.13 -6.92 -0.70
N GLY A 158 2.89 -6.29 -1.86
CA GLY A 158 1.80 -5.34 -2.04
C GLY A 158 0.42 -5.98 -1.88
N ALA A 159 0.21 -7.16 -2.46
CA ALA A 159 -1.04 -7.92 -2.30
C ALA A 159 -1.27 -8.34 -0.83
N ALA A 160 -0.22 -8.83 -0.17
CA ALA A 160 -0.28 -9.18 1.25
C ALA A 160 -0.56 -7.96 2.15
N GLY A 161 0.06 -6.80 1.84
CA GLY A 161 -0.21 -5.52 2.53
C GLY A 161 -1.65 -5.05 2.34
N THR A 162 -2.22 -5.24 1.14
CA THR A 162 -3.63 -4.96 0.86
C THR A 162 -4.53 -5.81 1.73
N LEU A 163 -4.28 -7.13 1.76
CA LEU A 163 -5.05 -8.06 2.58
C LEU A 163 -4.97 -7.70 4.07
N ALA A 164 -3.77 -7.39 4.58
CA ALA A 164 -3.59 -6.94 5.94
C ALA A 164 -4.42 -5.67 6.25
N ALA A 165 -4.47 -4.71 5.33
CA ALA A 165 -5.24 -3.47 5.51
C ALA A 165 -6.76 -3.69 5.49
N VAL A 166 -7.25 -4.76 4.86
CA VAL A 166 -8.68 -5.12 4.83
C VAL A 166 -9.10 -5.87 6.09
N LEU A 167 -8.21 -6.70 6.66
CA LEU A 167 -8.50 -7.56 7.82
C LEU A 167 -8.41 -6.83 9.16
N GLU A 168 -7.87 -5.62 9.21
CA GLU A 168 -7.77 -4.78 10.40
C GLU A 168 -8.96 -3.83 10.57
#